data_501ea64ac1fbc4ea603805890a9061a8
#
_entry.id   501ea64ac1fbc4ea603805890a9061a8
#
_cell.length_a   1.000
_cell.length_b   1.000
_cell.length_c   1.000
_cell.angle_alpha   90.00
_cell.angle_beta   90.00
_cell.angle_gamma   90.00
#
_symmetry.space_group_name_H-M   'P 1'
#
loop_
_entity.id
_entity.type
_entity.pdbx_description
1 polymer ?
#
loop_
_entity_poly.entity_id
_entity_poly.type
_entity_poly.pdbx_seq_one_letter_code
_entity_poly.pdbx_strand_id
1 'polypeptide(L)'
;MNKPAVIALVITLLDAMGIGLIMPVLPSLLREYLPEADVANHYGILLALYAVMQVCFAPLLGRWSDKLGRRPVLLLSLAGAAFDYTLLALSNVLWMLYLGRIISGITGATGAVAASVVADSTAVSERTAWFGRLGAAFGAGLIAGPAIGGLAGDISPHLPFVIAAILNACTFLMVFFIFKPAAQAEEKPAEHKAESAGISFITLLKPLALLLFVFFTAQLIGQIPATIWVLFTESRFAWDSAAVGFSLAGLGAMHVLFQAVVAGGLATRLSEKTIIFAGFIADATAFLLMSAITSGWMVYPVLILLAGGGIALPALQGIISAGASAANQGKLQGVLVSLTNLTGVAGPLLFAFIFSQTQQSADGTVWLIGTALYGLLLAIGLLIRKPAPVAATC
;
A
#
# COMPACT_ATOMS: atom_id res chain seq x y z
N MET A 1 -0.45 25.89 16.42
CA MET A 1 -0.73 24.70 15.57
C MET A 1 -0.07 24.91 14.21
N ASN A 2 0.73 23.94 13.76
CA ASN A 2 1.38 24.00 12.44
C ASN A 2 0.34 23.76 11.34
N LYS A 3 -0.27 24.85 10.81
CA LYS A 3 -1.35 24.79 9.82
C LYS A 3 -1.02 23.93 8.58
N PRO A 4 0.17 24.05 7.93
CA PRO A 4 0.50 23.20 6.78
C PRO A 4 0.54 21.70 7.11
N ALA A 5 1.13 21.32 8.24
CA ALA A 5 1.20 19.93 8.67
C ALA A 5 -0.20 19.35 8.95
N VAL A 6 -1.10 20.13 9.59
CA VAL A 6 -2.48 19.68 9.82
C VAL A 6 -3.23 19.50 8.49
N ILE A 7 -3.07 20.41 7.55
CA ILE A 7 -3.67 20.27 6.21
C ILE A 7 -3.15 19.00 5.51
N ALA A 8 -1.84 18.69 5.63
CA ALA A 8 -1.29 17.45 5.09
C ALA A 8 -1.91 16.19 5.71
N LEU A 9 -2.23 16.19 7.01
CA LEU A 9 -2.96 15.08 7.64
C LEU A 9 -4.37 14.91 7.05
N VAL A 10 -5.09 16.02 6.86
CA VAL A 10 -6.44 15.97 6.27
C VAL A 10 -6.39 15.49 4.83
N ILE A 11 -5.45 15.98 4.03
CA ILE A 11 -5.23 15.51 2.66
C ILE A 11 -4.97 14.00 2.65
N THR A 12 -4.06 13.52 3.49
CA THR A 12 -3.71 12.10 3.57
C THR A 12 -4.88 11.23 4.00
N LEU A 13 -5.68 11.69 4.96
CA LEU A 13 -6.90 10.99 5.40
C LEU A 13 -7.90 10.85 4.25
N LEU A 14 -8.20 11.96 3.56
CA LEU A 14 -9.21 11.99 2.49
C LEU A 14 -8.73 11.23 1.24
N ASP A 15 -7.45 11.29 0.91
CA ASP A 15 -6.83 10.53 -0.18
C ASP A 15 -6.90 9.02 0.09
N ALA A 16 -6.49 8.57 1.28
CA ALA A 16 -6.58 7.18 1.70
C ALA A 16 -8.03 6.68 1.76
N MET A 17 -8.97 7.52 2.20
CA MET A 17 -10.38 7.21 2.19
C MET A 17 -10.91 7.05 0.76
N GLY A 18 -10.48 7.90 -0.17
CA GLY A 18 -10.81 7.79 -1.60
C GLY A 18 -10.33 6.46 -2.19
N ILE A 19 -9.09 6.04 -1.89
CA ILE A 19 -8.55 4.73 -2.29
C ILE A 19 -9.41 3.60 -1.71
N GLY A 20 -9.73 3.67 -0.41
CA GLY A 20 -10.51 2.65 0.29
C GLY A 20 -11.95 2.51 -0.21
N LEU A 21 -12.60 3.62 -0.60
CA LEU A 21 -13.97 3.64 -1.12
C LEU A 21 -14.17 2.73 -2.34
N ILE A 22 -13.15 2.61 -3.18
CA ILE A 22 -13.23 1.88 -4.45
C ILE A 22 -13.06 0.38 -4.25
N MET A 23 -12.26 -0.02 -3.26
CA MET A 23 -11.83 -1.41 -3.11
C MET A 23 -12.99 -2.42 -3.12
N PRO A 24 -14.08 -2.24 -2.34
CA PRO A 24 -15.16 -3.23 -2.27
C PRO A 24 -16.07 -3.25 -3.51
N VAL A 25 -16.00 -2.25 -4.41
CA VAL A 25 -17.00 -2.08 -5.47
C VAL A 25 -16.44 -2.16 -6.89
N LEU A 26 -15.14 -2.10 -7.08
CA LEU A 26 -14.55 -2.11 -8.43
C LEU A 26 -14.86 -3.40 -9.22
N PRO A 27 -14.87 -4.62 -8.61
CA PRO A 27 -15.32 -5.82 -9.31
C PRO A 27 -16.80 -5.76 -9.73
N SER A 28 -17.68 -5.23 -8.85
CA SER A 28 -19.11 -5.07 -9.16
C SER A 28 -19.33 -4.10 -10.32
N LEU A 29 -18.56 -3.01 -10.39
CA LEU A 29 -18.59 -2.10 -11.54
C LEU A 29 -18.10 -2.78 -12.83
N LEU A 30 -17.09 -3.64 -12.77
CA LEU A 30 -16.59 -4.39 -13.93
C LEU A 30 -17.64 -5.37 -14.49
N ARG A 31 -18.46 -5.97 -13.63
CA ARG A 31 -19.57 -6.87 -14.05
C ARG A 31 -20.63 -6.18 -14.88
N GLU A 32 -20.75 -4.87 -14.85
CA GLU A 32 -21.67 -4.13 -15.75
C GLU A 32 -21.21 -4.17 -17.21
N TYR A 33 -19.92 -4.42 -17.47
CA TYR A 33 -19.30 -4.36 -18.80
C TYR A 33 -18.74 -5.69 -19.29
N LEU A 34 -18.55 -6.66 -18.40
CA LEU A 34 -17.80 -7.88 -18.68
C LEU A 34 -18.53 -9.13 -18.17
N PRO A 35 -18.39 -10.25 -18.89
CA PRO A 35 -18.74 -11.56 -18.36
C PRO A 35 -17.93 -11.88 -17.09
N GLU A 36 -18.52 -12.64 -16.15
CA GLU A 36 -17.89 -13.00 -14.86
C GLU A 36 -16.49 -13.61 -15.01
N ALA A 37 -16.29 -14.43 -16.07
CA ALA A 37 -15.00 -15.08 -16.32
C ALA A 37 -13.83 -14.09 -16.57
N ASP A 38 -14.13 -12.88 -17.06
CA ASP A 38 -13.14 -11.87 -17.42
C ASP A 38 -12.91 -10.84 -16.31
N VAL A 39 -13.83 -10.73 -15.35
CA VAL A 39 -13.79 -9.71 -14.27
C VAL A 39 -12.47 -9.74 -13.50
N ALA A 40 -12.01 -10.92 -13.06
CA ALA A 40 -10.81 -11.03 -12.27
C ALA A 40 -9.56 -10.55 -13.04
N ASN A 41 -9.43 -10.92 -14.31
CA ASN A 41 -8.30 -10.51 -15.16
C ASN A 41 -8.28 -8.98 -15.35
N HIS A 42 -9.42 -8.38 -15.72
CA HIS A 42 -9.53 -6.94 -15.91
C HIS A 42 -9.32 -6.17 -14.61
N TYR A 43 -9.80 -6.70 -13.49
CA TYR A 43 -9.54 -6.13 -12.16
C TYR A 43 -8.03 -6.08 -11.86
N GLY A 44 -7.31 -7.20 -12.07
CA GLY A 44 -5.86 -7.26 -11.90
C GLY A 44 -5.11 -6.29 -12.82
N ILE A 45 -5.55 -6.17 -14.09
CA ILE A 45 -4.97 -5.23 -15.04
C ILE A 45 -5.18 -3.77 -14.61
N LEU A 46 -6.37 -3.40 -14.11
CA LEU A 46 -6.64 -2.03 -13.65
C LEU A 46 -5.78 -1.65 -12.45
N LEU A 47 -5.56 -2.57 -11.51
CA LEU A 47 -4.66 -2.36 -10.38
C LEU A 47 -3.21 -2.21 -10.83
N ALA A 48 -2.75 -3.10 -11.70
CA ALA A 48 -1.38 -3.07 -12.22
C ALA A 48 -1.12 -1.82 -13.08
N LEU A 49 -2.07 -1.40 -13.89
CA LEU A 49 -1.97 -0.23 -14.75
C LEU A 49 -1.77 1.05 -13.93
N TYR A 50 -2.56 1.22 -12.86
CA TYR A 50 -2.37 2.31 -11.91
C TYR A 50 -0.96 2.28 -11.31
N ALA A 51 -0.52 1.10 -10.84
CA ALA A 51 0.80 0.94 -10.22
C ALA A 51 1.95 1.22 -11.21
N VAL A 52 1.85 0.76 -12.45
CA VAL A 52 2.85 1.04 -13.52
C VAL A 52 2.95 2.54 -13.77
N MET A 53 1.82 3.22 -13.96
CA MET A 53 1.81 4.66 -14.19
C MET A 53 2.40 5.42 -12.99
N GLN A 54 2.04 5.03 -11.77
CA GLN A 54 2.58 5.64 -10.56
C GLN A 54 4.10 5.47 -10.46
N VAL A 55 4.62 4.28 -10.74
CA VAL A 55 6.06 4.01 -10.73
C VAL A 55 6.81 4.86 -11.75
N CYS A 56 6.27 4.98 -12.96
CA CYS A 56 6.88 5.76 -14.04
C CYS A 56 6.88 7.27 -13.75
N PHE A 57 5.81 7.79 -13.18
CA PHE A 57 5.60 9.23 -13.05
C PHE A 57 5.91 9.79 -11.65
N ALA A 58 5.93 8.97 -10.57
CA ALA A 58 6.24 9.45 -9.23
C ALA A 58 7.59 10.18 -9.11
N PRO A 59 8.71 9.74 -9.76
CA PRO A 59 9.96 10.48 -9.71
C PRO A 59 9.89 11.84 -10.41
N LEU A 60 9.08 11.94 -11.47
CA LEU A 60 8.87 13.20 -12.19
C LEU A 60 8.07 14.19 -11.34
N LEU A 61 6.98 13.72 -10.74
CA LEU A 61 6.14 14.51 -9.83
C LEU A 61 6.92 14.96 -8.59
N GLY A 62 7.78 14.10 -8.04
CA GLY A 62 8.70 14.46 -6.97
C GLY A 62 9.61 15.63 -7.35
N ARG A 63 10.28 15.54 -8.50
CA ARG A 63 11.14 16.62 -9.02
C ARG A 63 10.36 17.91 -9.29
N TRP A 64 9.14 17.82 -9.81
CA TRP A 64 8.27 18.98 -9.99
C TRP A 64 7.86 19.59 -8.66
N SER A 65 7.56 18.77 -7.67
CA SER A 65 7.26 19.21 -6.31
C SER A 65 8.41 20.00 -5.67
N ASP A 66 9.65 19.57 -5.91
CA ASP A 66 10.84 20.27 -5.42
C ASP A 66 11.10 21.59 -6.17
N LYS A 67 10.86 21.65 -7.50
CA LYS A 67 11.11 22.81 -8.33
C LYS A 67 10.00 23.84 -8.35
N LEU A 68 8.74 23.39 -8.46
CA LEU A 68 7.57 24.25 -8.59
C LEU A 68 6.90 24.53 -7.25
N GLY A 69 7.34 23.83 -6.19
CA GLY A 69 6.73 23.86 -4.86
C GLY A 69 5.68 22.76 -4.66
N ARG A 70 5.34 22.50 -3.41
CA ARG A 70 4.42 21.40 -3.01
C ARG A 70 3.00 21.61 -3.51
N ARG A 71 2.50 22.86 -3.47
CA ARG A 71 1.10 23.19 -3.77
C ARG A 71 0.68 22.86 -5.22
N PRO A 72 1.40 23.24 -6.28
CA PRO A 72 0.99 22.91 -7.65
C PRO A 72 0.88 21.41 -7.91
N VAL A 73 1.80 20.62 -7.35
CA VAL A 73 1.79 19.16 -7.52
C VAL A 73 0.67 18.51 -6.72
N LEU A 74 0.38 18.98 -5.50
CA LEU A 74 -0.82 18.54 -4.77
C LEU A 74 -2.11 18.81 -5.53
N LEU A 75 -2.25 20.02 -6.10
CA LEU A 75 -3.40 20.39 -6.92
C LEU A 75 -3.53 19.51 -8.16
N LEU A 76 -2.42 19.22 -8.84
CA LEU A 76 -2.40 18.31 -9.98
C LEU A 76 -2.85 16.90 -9.58
N SER A 77 -2.32 16.36 -8.46
CA SER A 77 -2.67 15.02 -7.99
C SER A 77 -4.14 14.92 -7.60
N LEU A 78 -4.66 15.89 -6.85
CA LEU A 78 -6.06 15.92 -6.43
C LEU A 78 -7.02 16.12 -7.61
N ALA A 79 -6.65 16.96 -8.58
CA ALA A 79 -7.43 17.13 -9.81
C ALA A 79 -7.46 15.85 -10.63
N GLY A 80 -6.32 15.16 -10.78
CA GLY A 80 -6.24 13.88 -11.47
C GLY A 80 -7.08 12.79 -10.82
N ALA A 81 -7.02 12.69 -9.47
CA ALA A 81 -7.85 11.77 -8.72
C ALA A 81 -9.35 12.10 -8.83
N ALA A 82 -9.74 13.38 -8.70
CA ALA A 82 -11.12 13.80 -8.88
C ALA A 82 -11.64 13.49 -10.29
N PHE A 83 -10.81 13.68 -11.30
CA PHE A 83 -11.16 13.37 -12.69
C PHE A 83 -11.31 11.85 -12.93
N ASP A 84 -10.36 11.03 -12.41
CA ASP A 84 -10.46 9.58 -12.46
C ASP A 84 -11.77 9.08 -11.83
N TYR A 85 -12.05 9.49 -10.59
CA TYR A 85 -13.27 9.08 -9.91
C TYR A 85 -14.53 9.56 -10.61
N THR A 86 -14.50 10.73 -11.25
CA THR A 86 -15.60 11.21 -12.08
C THR A 86 -15.78 10.34 -13.32
N LEU A 87 -14.71 9.92 -13.98
CA LEU A 87 -14.78 8.98 -15.10
C LEU A 87 -15.37 7.64 -14.68
N LEU A 88 -14.97 7.11 -13.51
CA LEU A 88 -15.51 5.85 -13.00
C LEU A 88 -16.99 6.00 -12.59
N ALA A 89 -17.34 7.12 -11.97
CA ALA A 89 -18.73 7.40 -11.57
C ALA A 89 -19.70 7.53 -12.75
N LEU A 90 -19.22 8.07 -13.87
CA LEU A 90 -20.01 8.30 -15.10
C LEU A 90 -19.72 7.25 -16.18
N SER A 91 -18.97 6.19 -15.84
CA SER A 91 -18.58 5.19 -16.82
C SER A 91 -19.82 4.48 -17.37
N ASN A 92 -19.83 4.31 -18.69
CA ASN A 92 -20.80 3.51 -19.43
C ASN A 92 -20.13 2.55 -20.41
N VAL A 93 -18.81 2.58 -20.47
CA VAL A 93 -17.96 1.74 -21.32
C VAL A 93 -16.64 1.42 -20.62
N LEU A 94 -16.14 0.23 -20.83
CA LEU A 94 -14.95 -0.31 -20.14
C LEU A 94 -13.70 0.56 -20.28
N TRP A 95 -13.44 1.16 -21.45
CA TRP A 95 -12.23 1.96 -21.66
C TRP A 95 -12.14 3.20 -20.75
N MET A 96 -13.26 3.73 -20.24
CA MET A 96 -13.26 4.85 -19.30
C MET A 96 -12.59 4.47 -17.97
N LEU A 97 -12.76 3.23 -17.51
CA LEU A 97 -12.12 2.71 -16.32
C LEU A 97 -10.59 2.68 -16.50
N TYR A 98 -10.13 2.21 -17.66
CA TYR A 98 -8.69 2.19 -17.99
C TYR A 98 -8.09 3.59 -18.06
N LEU A 99 -8.78 4.50 -18.74
CA LEU A 99 -8.32 5.90 -18.86
C LEU A 99 -8.22 6.57 -17.49
N GLY A 100 -9.22 6.35 -16.62
CA GLY A 100 -9.20 6.85 -15.25
C GLY A 100 -7.96 6.36 -14.49
N ARG A 101 -7.71 5.04 -14.50
CA ARG A 101 -6.54 4.44 -13.84
C ARG A 101 -5.21 4.96 -14.37
N ILE A 102 -5.10 5.20 -15.67
CA ILE A 102 -3.90 5.82 -16.28
C ILE A 102 -3.70 7.24 -15.73
N ILE A 103 -4.73 8.08 -15.75
CA ILE A 103 -4.64 9.47 -15.28
C ILE A 103 -4.32 9.53 -13.79
N SER A 104 -5.04 8.73 -12.97
CA SER A 104 -4.81 8.66 -11.53
C SER A 104 -3.39 8.17 -11.20
N GLY A 105 -2.87 7.18 -11.94
CA GLY A 105 -1.51 6.70 -11.78
C GLY A 105 -0.46 7.75 -12.17
N ILE A 106 -0.65 8.45 -13.30
CA ILE A 106 0.24 9.55 -13.74
C ILE A 106 0.30 10.68 -12.70
N THR A 107 -0.83 11.00 -12.08
CA THR A 107 -0.95 12.11 -11.12
C THR A 107 -0.79 11.68 -9.66
N GLY A 108 -0.60 10.41 -9.38
CA GLY A 108 -0.63 9.80 -8.05
C GLY A 108 0.57 10.13 -7.16
N ALA A 109 0.68 11.37 -6.69
CA ALA A 109 1.76 11.82 -5.81
C ALA A 109 1.29 12.41 -4.47
N THR A 110 -0.01 12.39 -4.17
CA THR A 110 -0.62 13.04 -2.99
C THR A 110 0.09 12.66 -1.69
N GLY A 111 0.27 11.37 -1.43
CA GLY A 111 0.90 10.89 -0.19
C GLY A 111 2.37 11.32 -0.06
N ALA A 112 3.16 11.22 -1.13
CA ALA A 112 4.57 11.61 -1.12
C ALA A 112 4.73 13.13 -0.92
N VAL A 113 3.90 13.94 -1.56
CA VAL A 113 3.95 15.40 -1.42
C VAL A 113 3.42 15.84 -0.05
N ALA A 114 2.38 15.19 0.49
CA ALA A 114 1.90 15.45 1.86
C ALA A 114 2.99 15.14 2.90
N ALA A 115 3.73 14.03 2.73
CA ALA A 115 4.87 13.71 3.58
C ALA A 115 5.97 14.78 3.50
N SER A 116 6.25 15.30 2.29
CA SER A 116 7.20 16.39 2.09
C SER A 116 6.72 17.69 2.78
N VAL A 117 5.43 18.03 2.68
CA VAL A 117 4.85 19.19 3.40
C VAL A 117 5.07 19.07 4.90
N VAL A 118 4.87 17.88 5.49
CA VAL A 118 5.16 17.62 6.91
C VAL A 118 6.65 17.85 7.20
N ALA A 119 7.55 17.28 6.40
CA ALA A 119 8.99 17.45 6.58
C ALA A 119 9.45 18.91 6.50
N ASP A 120 8.91 19.68 5.53
CA ASP A 120 9.27 21.06 5.29
C ASP A 120 8.69 22.05 6.35
N SER A 121 7.57 21.65 6.99
CA SER A 121 6.85 22.54 7.92
C SER A 121 7.07 22.22 9.40
N THR A 122 7.83 21.18 9.74
CA THR A 122 8.01 20.73 11.13
C THR A 122 9.49 20.76 11.56
N ALA A 123 9.74 21.08 12.82
CA ALA A 123 11.08 21.01 13.39
C ALA A 123 11.61 19.55 13.39
N VAL A 124 12.92 19.38 13.20
CA VAL A 124 13.56 18.04 13.13
C VAL A 124 13.20 17.18 14.35
N SER A 125 13.15 17.77 15.55
CA SER A 125 12.79 17.08 16.80
C SER A 125 11.34 16.59 16.84
N GLU A 126 10.42 17.18 16.07
CA GLU A 126 9.01 16.84 16.04
C GLU A 126 8.63 15.95 14.86
N ARG A 127 9.51 15.82 13.86
CA ARG A 127 9.21 15.10 12.59
C ARG A 127 8.69 13.70 12.84
N THR A 128 9.30 12.93 13.71
CA THR A 128 8.89 11.55 14.02
C THR A 128 7.43 11.50 14.49
N ALA A 129 7.03 12.42 15.37
CA ALA A 129 5.66 12.48 15.87
C ALA A 129 4.66 12.88 14.77
N TRP A 130 5.05 13.81 13.88
CA TRP A 130 4.19 14.23 12.77
C TRP A 130 4.06 13.15 11.69
N PHE A 131 5.13 12.41 11.37
CA PHE A 131 5.04 11.25 10.48
C PHE A 131 4.18 10.13 11.10
N GLY A 132 4.25 9.92 12.41
CA GLY A 132 3.34 9.01 13.11
C GLY A 132 1.87 9.41 12.95
N ARG A 133 1.55 10.71 13.08
CA ARG A 133 0.19 11.24 12.84
C ARG A 133 -0.23 11.09 11.38
N LEU A 134 0.70 11.27 10.44
CA LEU A 134 0.44 11.07 9.00
C LEU A 134 0.06 9.62 8.70
N GLY A 135 0.82 8.67 9.27
CA GLY A 135 0.49 7.25 9.18
C GLY A 135 -0.86 6.90 9.82
N ALA A 136 -1.18 7.50 10.98
CA ALA A 136 -2.48 7.31 11.62
C ALA A 136 -3.64 7.89 10.78
N ALA A 137 -3.46 9.05 10.15
CA ALA A 137 -4.44 9.64 9.24
C ALA A 137 -4.66 8.74 8.01
N PHE A 138 -3.58 8.22 7.41
CA PHE A 138 -3.67 7.27 6.30
C PHE A 138 -4.41 6.00 6.71
N GLY A 139 -4.05 5.39 7.85
CA GLY A 139 -4.73 4.20 8.38
C GLY A 139 -6.21 4.44 8.67
N ALA A 140 -6.57 5.58 9.26
CA ALA A 140 -7.97 5.95 9.50
C ALA A 140 -8.76 6.07 8.19
N GLY A 141 -8.16 6.64 7.14
CA GLY A 141 -8.74 6.69 5.80
C GLY A 141 -8.97 5.31 5.20
N LEU A 142 -7.99 4.41 5.30
CA LEU A 142 -8.10 3.02 4.83
C LEU A 142 -9.09 2.17 5.63
N ILE A 143 -9.45 2.55 6.86
CA ILE A 143 -10.52 1.91 7.64
C ILE A 143 -11.88 2.47 7.23
N ALA A 144 -12.02 3.79 7.19
CA ALA A 144 -13.29 4.45 6.90
C ALA A 144 -13.71 4.27 5.44
N GLY A 145 -12.74 4.29 4.51
CA GLY A 145 -12.97 4.19 3.07
C GLY A 145 -13.77 2.94 2.67
N PRO A 146 -13.26 1.73 2.94
CA PRO A 146 -13.97 0.50 2.57
C PRO A 146 -15.32 0.34 3.24
N ALA A 147 -15.48 0.76 4.51
CA ALA A 147 -16.77 0.71 5.20
C ALA A 147 -17.81 1.59 4.52
N ILE A 148 -17.45 2.85 4.21
CA ILE A 148 -18.34 3.79 3.51
C ILE A 148 -18.56 3.34 2.07
N GLY A 149 -17.50 2.87 1.40
CA GLY A 149 -17.55 2.40 0.02
C GLY A 149 -18.43 1.17 -0.15
N GLY A 150 -18.36 0.22 0.78
CA GLY A 150 -19.21 -0.95 0.80
C GLY A 150 -20.70 -0.58 0.97
N LEU A 151 -21.02 0.23 1.99
CA LEU A 151 -22.40 0.70 2.21
C LEU A 151 -22.96 1.49 1.02
N ALA A 152 -22.16 2.33 0.40
CA ALA A 152 -22.56 3.08 -0.79
C ALA A 152 -22.68 2.15 -2.01
N GLY A 153 -21.82 1.15 -2.11
CA GLY A 153 -21.80 0.15 -3.17
C GLY A 153 -23.05 -0.72 -3.23
N ASP A 154 -23.65 -1.03 -2.08
CA ASP A 154 -24.93 -1.74 -2.01
C ASP A 154 -26.11 -0.93 -2.55
N ILE A 155 -26.01 0.40 -2.54
CA ILE A 155 -27.01 1.28 -3.15
C ILE A 155 -26.82 1.33 -4.66
N SER A 156 -25.57 1.53 -5.10
CA SER A 156 -25.16 1.54 -6.52
C SER A 156 -23.64 1.39 -6.63
N PRO A 157 -23.15 0.55 -7.58
CA PRO A 157 -21.71 0.42 -7.84
C PRO A 157 -21.01 1.73 -8.21
N HIS A 158 -21.75 2.72 -8.74
CA HIS A 158 -21.20 4.04 -9.11
C HIS A 158 -21.10 5.03 -7.93
N LEU A 159 -21.93 4.87 -6.89
CA LEU A 159 -22.04 5.84 -5.79
C LEU A 159 -20.72 6.05 -5.00
N PRO A 160 -19.92 5.02 -4.69
CA PRO A 160 -18.62 5.21 -4.04
C PRO A 160 -17.68 6.10 -4.85
N PHE A 161 -17.71 6.00 -6.19
CA PHE A 161 -16.88 6.84 -7.07
C PHE A 161 -17.36 8.28 -7.08
N VAL A 162 -18.68 8.53 -7.02
CA VAL A 162 -19.25 9.89 -6.86
C VAL A 162 -18.75 10.50 -5.55
N ILE A 163 -18.83 9.76 -4.44
CA ILE A 163 -18.34 10.21 -3.14
C ILE A 163 -16.86 10.52 -3.19
N ALA A 164 -16.04 9.63 -3.78
CA ALA A 164 -14.60 9.83 -3.92
C ALA A 164 -14.26 11.05 -4.80
N ALA A 165 -15.00 11.26 -5.89
CA ALA A 165 -14.83 12.45 -6.75
C ALA A 165 -15.12 13.75 -5.99
N ILE A 166 -16.22 13.80 -5.24
CA ILE A 166 -16.60 14.96 -4.41
C ILE A 166 -15.55 15.21 -3.33
N LEU A 167 -15.10 14.18 -2.62
CA LEU A 167 -14.07 14.30 -1.59
C LEU A 167 -12.75 14.87 -2.14
N ASN A 168 -12.30 14.36 -3.30
CA ASN A 168 -11.07 14.86 -3.94
C ASN A 168 -11.26 16.29 -4.48
N ALA A 169 -12.43 16.62 -5.05
CA ALA A 169 -12.74 17.98 -5.47
C ALA A 169 -12.79 18.96 -4.28
N CYS A 170 -13.40 18.58 -3.17
CA CYS A 170 -13.41 19.39 -1.95
C CYS A 170 -11.99 19.56 -1.40
N THR A 171 -11.19 18.50 -1.40
CA THR A 171 -9.78 18.55 -0.97
C THR A 171 -8.95 19.45 -1.90
N PHE A 172 -9.18 19.38 -3.20
CA PHE A 172 -8.59 20.28 -4.19
C PHE A 172 -8.93 21.75 -3.87
N LEU A 173 -10.19 22.06 -3.64
CA LEU A 173 -10.64 23.43 -3.29
C LEU A 173 -10.02 23.88 -1.95
N MET A 174 -9.96 23.01 -0.95
CA MET A 174 -9.30 23.29 0.31
C MET A 174 -7.82 23.65 0.10
N VAL A 175 -7.08 22.87 -0.69
CA VAL A 175 -5.68 23.17 -1.01
C VAL A 175 -5.57 24.45 -1.83
N PHE A 176 -6.47 24.66 -2.77
CA PHE A 176 -6.47 25.85 -3.63
C PHE A 176 -6.69 27.14 -2.84
N PHE A 177 -7.62 27.17 -1.89
CA PHE A 177 -7.95 28.40 -1.17
C PHE A 177 -7.19 28.57 0.15
N ILE A 178 -6.91 27.46 0.87
CA ILE A 178 -6.43 27.52 2.26
C ILE A 178 -4.96 27.19 2.37
N PHE A 179 -4.41 26.30 1.51
CA PHE A 179 -3.03 25.89 1.63
C PHE A 179 -2.08 26.94 1.07
N LYS A 180 -1.40 27.62 1.99
CA LYS A 180 -0.26 28.48 1.66
C LYS A 180 1.01 27.71 2.00
N PRO A 181 1.87 27.39 1.01
CA PRO A 181 3.15 26.77 1.31
C PRO A 181 3.93 27.68 2.25
N ALA A 182 4.63 27.09 3.21
CA ALA A 182 5.64 27.82 3.96
C ALA A 182 6.63 28.37 2.91
N ALA A 183 7.05 29.65 3.10
CA ALA A 183 8.14 30.17 2.28
C ALA A 183 9.27 29.14 2.35
N GLN A 184 9.72 28.67 1.18
CA GLN A 184 10.90 27.81 1.13
C GLN A 184 11.99 28.60 1.84
N ALA A 185 12.40 28.15 3.02
CA ALA A 185 13.67 28.57 3.55
C ALA A 185 14.66 28.25 2.43
N GLU A 186 15.42 29.23 1.98
CA GLU A 186 16.58 29.02 1.12
C GLU A 186 17.57 28.13 1.89
N GLU A 187 17.22 26.86 2.09
CA GLU A 187 18.22 25.85 2.33
C GLU A 187 18.98 25.77 1.00
N LYS A 188 20.14 26.44 0.97
CA LYS A 188 21.18 26.13 0.00
C LYS A 188 21.17 24.64 -0.21
N PRO A 189 21.19 24.17 -1.48
CA PRO A 189 21.31 22.76 -1.74
C PRO A 189 22.45 22.29 -0.83
N ALA A 190 22.14 21.49 0.18
CA ALA A 190 23.17 20.72 0.83
C ALA A 190 23.79 19.98 -0.36
N GLU A 191 24.95 20.43 -0.80
CA GLU A 191 25.81 19.66 -1.67
C GLU A 191 25.95 18.32 -0.93
N HIS A 192 25.05 17.42 -1.23
CA HIS A 192 25.33 16.01 -1.08
C HIS A 192 26.48 15.78 -2.06
N LYS A 193 27.68 16.23 -1.63
CA LYS A 193 28.92 15.62 -2.07
C LYS A 193 28.72 14.15 -1.76
N ALA A 194 28.19 13.46 -2.74
CA ALA A 194 28.35 12.05 -2.89
C ALA A 194 29.86 11.83 -3.01
N GLU A 195 30.59 11.90 -1.90
CA GLU A 195 31.78 11.09 -1.69
C GLU A 195 31.29 9.64 -1.67
N SER A 196 30.87 9.21 -2.84
CA SER A 196 30.75 7.82 -3.16
C SER A 196 32.16 7.25 -3.26
N ALA A 197 32.79 6.96 -2.12
CA ALA A 197 33.79 5.92 -2.07
C ALA A 197 33.08 4.67 -2.60
N GLY A 198 33.36 4.35 -3.87
CA GLY A 198 32.56 3.49 -4.71
C GLY A 198 32.58 2.02 -4.31
N ILE A 199 31.77 1.64 -3.34
CA ILE A 199 31.34 0.24 -3.26
C ILE A 199 30.41 0.02 -4.44
N SER A 200 30.76 -0.91 -5.35
CA SER A 200 29.93 -1.30 -6.45
C SER A 200 28.53 -1.70 -5.91
N PHE A 201 27.48 -1.27 -6.60
CA PHE A 201 26.09 -1.61 -6.25
C PHE A 201 25.91 -3.12 -6.03
N ILE A 202 26.55 -3.93 -6.85
CA ILE A 202 26.53 -5.41 -6.74
C ILE A 202 27.19 -5.88 -5.44
N THR A 203 28.28 -5.26 -5.03
CA THR A 203 29.01 -5.62 -3.80
C THR A 203 28.18 -5.30 -2.55
N LEU A 204 27.36 -4.23 -2.60
CA LEU A 204 26.42 -3.88 -1.53
C LEU A 204 25.28 -4.92 -1.43
N LEU A 205 24.73 -5.34 -2.56
CA LEU A 205 23.53 -6.20 -2.58
C LEU A 205 23.86 -7.69 -2.38
N LYS A 206 25.05 -8.15 -2.78
CA LYS A 206 25.43 -9.56 -2.72
C LYS A 206 25.25 -10.19 -1.31
N PRO A 207 25.70 -9.58 -0.20
CA PRO A 207 25.49 -10.13 1.14
C PRO A 207 24.04 -10.08 1.60
N LEU A 208 23.21 -9.20 1.02
CA LEU A 208 21.80 -9.01 1.35
C LEU A 208 20.86 -9.74 0.40
N ALA A 209 21.38 -10.40 -0.64
CA ALA A 209 20.57 -10.97 -1.73
C ALA A 209 19.48 -11.93 -1.22
N LEU A 210 19.81 -12.80 -0.26
CA LEU A 210 18.83 -13.71 0.32
C LEU A 210 17.73 -12.98 1.10
N LEU A 211 18.09 -11.97 1.87
CA LEU A 211 17.13 -11.14 2.61
C LEU A 211 16.24 -10.31 1.68
N LEU A 212 16.80 -9.78 0.59
CA LEU A 212 16.06 -9.08 -0.46
C LEU A 212 15.11 -10.02 -1.21
N PHE A 213 15.53 -11.27 -1.46
CA PHE A 213 14.64 -12.29 -2.02
C PHE A 213 13.48 -12.62 -1.08
N VAL A 214 13.75 -12.82 0.21
CA VAL A 214 12.71 -13.04 1.23
C VAL A 214 11.76 -11.83 1.30
N PHE A 215 12.29 -10.60 1.27
CA PHE A 215 11.50 -9.38 1.26
C PHE A 215 10.60 -9.28 0.02
N PHE A 216 11.17 -9.49 -1.17
CA PHE A 216 10.41 -9.49 -2.42
C PHE A 216 9.29 -10.53 -2.42
N THR A 217 9.60 -11.77 -2.01
CA THR A 217 8.61 -12.85 -1.97
C THR A 217 7.52 -12.57 -0.94
N ALA A 218 7.86 -12.07 0.25
CA ALA A 218 6.87 -11.69 1.26
C ALA A 218 5.97 -10.53 0.78
N GLN A 219 6.55 -9.51 0.14
CA GLN A 219 5.79 -8.42 -0.48
C GLN A 219 4.87 -8.92 -1.61
N LEU A 220 5.35 -9.87 -2.42
CA LEU A 220 4.55 -10.47 -3.49
C LEU A 220 3.37 -11.26 -2.91
N ILE A 221 3.59 -12.09 -1.87
CA ILE A 221 2.51 -12.84 -1.20
C ILE A 221 1.49 -11.86 -0.59
N GLY A 222 1.94 -10.73 -0.03
CA GLY A 222 1.08 -9.67 0.49
C GLY A 222 0.14 -9.05 -0.55
N GLN A 223 0.41 -9.20 -1.86
CA GLN A 223 -0.52 -8.79 -2.92
C GLN A 223 -1.71 -9.74 -3.08
N ILE A 224 -1.67 -10.96 -2.53
CA ILE A 224 -2.78 -11.92 -2.62
C ILE A 224 -4.06 -11.32 -2.00
N PRO A 225 -4.11 -11.00 -0.69
CA PRO A 225 -5.32 -10.40 -0.11
C PRO A 225 -5.66 -9.05 -0.76
N ALA A 226 -4.68 -8.24 -1.11
CA ALA A 226 -4.92 -6.95 -1.77
C ALA A 226 -5.61 -7.09 -3.14
N THR A 227 -5.38 -8.20 -3.84
CA THR A 227 -5.91 -8.44 -5.18
C THR A 227 -7.19 -9.26 -5.18
N ILE A 228 -7.23 -10.37 -4.44
CA ILE A 228 -8.32 -11.34 -4.59
C ILE A 228 -9.37 -11.28 -3.47
N TRP A 229 -9.18 -10.47 -2.43
CA TRP A 229 -10.08 -10.44 -1.28
C TRP A 229 -11.55 -10.28 -1.69
N VAL A 230 -11.84 -9.23 -2.45
CA VAL A 230 -13.19 -8.91 -2.90
C VAL A 230 -13.74 -10.03 -3.76
N LEU A 231 -13.01 -10.41 -4.81
CA LEU A 231 -13.40 -11.46 -5.75
C LEU A 231 -13.68 -12.80 -5.04
N PHE A 232 -12.81 -13.16 -4.10
CA PHE A 232 -12.94 -14.42 -3.35
C PHE A 232 -14.11 -14.40 -2.37
N THR A 233 -14.30 -13.30 -1.61
CA THR A 233 -15.37 -13.24 -0.61
C THR A 233 -16.75 -13.11 -1.25
N GLU A 234 -16.87 -12.43 -2.37
CA GLU A 234 -18.10 -12.38 -3.18
C GLU A 234 -18.42 -13.76 -3.78
N SER A 235 -17.44 -14.45 -4.39
CA SER A 235 -17.68 -15.75 -5.03
C SER A 235 -17.94 -16.86 -4.02
N ARG A 236 -17.20 -16.88 -2.91
CA ARG A 236 -17.23 -17.99 -1.91
C ARG A 236 -18.38 -17.87 -0.93
N PHE A 237 -18.68 -16.64 -0.48
CA PHE A 237 -19.64 -16.39 0.61
C PHE A 237 -20.86 -15.60 0.15
N ALA A 238 -20.95 -15.24 -1.13
CA ALA A 238 -21.99 -14.37 -1.68
C ALA A 238 -22.12 -13.06 -0.88
N TRP A 239 -20.98 -12.50 -0.46
CA TRP A 239 -20.97 -11.24 0.27
C TRP A 239 -21.35 -10.07 -0.65
N ASP A 240 -22.16 -9.17 -0.12
CA ASP A 240 -22.42 -7.87 -0.69
C ASP A 240 -21.25 -6.89 -0.49
N SER A 241 -21.31 -5.75 -1.11
CA SER A 241 -20.27 -4.73 -1.01
C SER A 241 -20.08 -4.23 0.42
N ALA A 242 -21.15 -4.18 1.24
CA ALA A 242 -21.07 -3.78 2.64
C ALA A 242 -20.30 -4.79 3.48
N ALA A 243 -20.58 -6.09 3.36
CA ALA A 243 -19.87 -7.15 4.07
C ALA A 243 -18.37 -7.14 3.70
N VAL A 244 -18.06 -6.99 2.41
CA VAL A 244 -16.67 -6.83 1.93
C VAL A 244 -16.04 -5.58 2.55
N GLY A 245 -16.72 -4.43 2.48
CA GLY A 245 -16.23 -3.16 3.03
C GLY A 245 -15.94 -3.23 4.52
N PHE A 246 -16.83 -3.81 5.32
CA PHE A 246 -16.63 -4.00 6.76
C PHE A 246 -15.50 -4.97 7.09
N SER A 247 -15.31 -6.03 6.30
CA SER A 247 -14.19 -6.96 6.48
C SER A 247 -12.84 -6.27 6.25
N LEU A 248 -12.73 -5.46 5.18
CA LEU A 248 -11.53 -4.67 4.89
C LEU A 248 -11.27 -3.60 5.97
N ALA A 249 -12.31 -2.91 6.44
CA ALA A 249 -12.21 -1.98 7.54
C ALA A 249 -11.76 -2.67 8.85
N GLY A 250 -12.30 -3.85 9.12
CA GLY A 250 -11.91 -4.69 10.25
C GLY A 250 -10.44 -5.11 10.17
N LEU A 251 -9.97 -5.54 8.98
CA LEU A 251 -8.56 -5.86 8.75
C LEU A 251 -7.67 -4.63 9.01
N GLY A 252 -8.05 -3.48 8.48
CA GLY A 252 -7.31 -2.22 8.72
C GLY A 252 -7.24 -1.86 10.21
N ALA A 253 -8.36 -1.96 10.93
CA ALA A 253 -8.40 -1.71 12.38
C ALA A 253 -7.51 -2.69 13.16
N MET A 254 -7.54 -3.97 12.84
CA MET A 254 -6.67 -4.97 13.45
C MET A 254 -5.18 -4.70 13.14
N HIS A 255 -4.82 -4.32 11.92
CA HIS A 255 -3.45 -3.92 11.59
C HIS A 255 -2.97 -2.75 12.47
N VAL A 256 -3.79 -1.71 12.64
CA VAL A 256 -3.44 -0.57 13.51
C VAL A 256 -3.23 -1.01 14.95
N LEU A 257 -4.09 -1.88 15.48
CA LEU A 257 -3.95 -2.43 16.83
C LEU A 257 -2.65 -3.24 16.99
N PHE A 258 -2.35 -4.15 16.06
CA PHE A 258 -1.12 -4.95 16.12
C PHE A 258 0.13 -4.07 16.00
N GLN A 259 0.14 -3.09 15.11
CA GLN A 259 1.25 -2.15 15.00
C GLN A 259 1.45 -1.34 16.27
N ALA A 260 0.37 -0.89 16.92
CA ALA A 260 0.45 -0.18 18.20
C ALA A 260 1.02 -1.07 19.32
N VAL A 261 0.60 -2.34 19.40
CA VAL A 261 1.12 -3.31 20.39
C VAL A 261 2.61 -3.59 20.15
N VAL A 262 3.01 -3.76 18.90
CA VAL A 262 4.42 -4.00 18.54
C VAL A 262 5.27 -2.77 18.87
N ALA A 263 4.84 -1.58 18.46
CA ALA A 263 5.53 -0.33 18.76
C ALA A 263 5.55 -0.02 20.27
N GLY A 264 4.50 -0.41 21.00
CA GLY A 264 4.34 -0.19 22.44
C GLY A 264 5.21 -1.07 23.36
N GLY A 265 6.08 -1.94 22.81
CA GLY A 265 7.06 -2.65 23.63
C GLY A 265 7.29 -4.13 23.28
N LEU A 266 6.50 -4.76 22.42
CA LEU A 266 6.77 -6.13 22.00
C LEU A 266 8.09 -6.24 21.21
N ALA A 267 8.38 -5.24 20.38
CA ALA A 267 9.61 -5.14 19.61
C ALA A 267 10.87 -5.02 20.47
N THR A 268 10.75 -4.51 21.71
CA THR A 268 11.88 -4.42 22.64
C THR A 268 12.14 -5.73 23.41
N ARG A 269 11.13 -6.62 23.46
CA ARG A 269 11.20 -7.88 24.22
C ARG A 269 11.51 -9.10 23.35
N LEU A 270 11.20 -9.05 22.08
CA LEU A 270 11.38 -10.15 21.14
C LEU A 270 12.51 -9.83 20.16
N SER A 271 13.21 -10.86 19.71
CA SER A 271 14.18 -10.70 18.63
C SER A 271 13.47 -10.44 17.30
N GLU A 272 14.06 -9.64 16.41
CA GLU A 272 13.54 -9.39 15.05
C GLU A 272 13.25 -10.70 14.32
N LYS A 273 14.13 -11.70 14.46
CA LYS A 273 13.94 -13.02 13.88
C LYS A 273 12.66 -13.68 14.39
N THR A 274 12.40 -13.62 15.71
CA THR A 274 11.18 -14.17 16.33
C THR A 274 9.93 -13.48 15.78
N ILE A 275 9.96 -12.15 15.61
CA ILE A 275 8.85 -11.36 15.08
C ILE A 275 8.55 -11.77 13.63
N ILE A 276 9.60 -11.91 12.79
CA ILE A 276 9.44 -12.33 11.39
C ILE A 276 8.83 -13.74 11.30
N PHE A 277 9.36 -14.69 12.09
CA PHE A 277 8.83 -16.06 12.09
C PHE A 277 7.39 -16.12 12.59
N ALA A 278 7.06 -15.43 13.68
CA ALA A 278 5.70 -15.37 14.22
C ALA A 278 4.74 -14.77 13.20
N GLY A 279 5.13 -13.69 12.51
CA GLY A 279 4.32 -13.07 11.47
C GLY A 279 4.11 -13.99 10.26
N PHE A 280 5.16 -14.62 9.75
CA PHE A 280 5.02 -15.55 8.61
C PHE A 280 4.21 -16.81 8.96
N ILE A 281 4.30 -17.31 10.20
CA ILE A 281 3.46 -18.43 10.66
C ILE A 281 1.99 -17.97 10.75
N ALA A 282 1.73 -16.77 11.27
CA ALA A 282 0.38 -16.22 11.36
C ALA A 282 -0.26 -16.07 9.98
N ASP A 283 0.48 -15.47 9.01
CA ASP A 283 0.01 -15.32 7.64
C ASP A 283 -0.18 -16.67 6.93
N ALA A 284 0.78 -17.60 7.06
CA ALA A 284 0.66 -18.95 6.48
C ALA A 284 -0.59 -19.68 7.01
N THR A 285 -0.84 -19.57 8.32
CA THR A 285 -2.02 -20.15 8.96
C THR A 285 -3.30 -19.48 8.47
N ALA A 286 -3.29 -18.14 8.38
CA ALA A 286 -4.43 -17.39 7.87
C ALA A 286 -4.76 -17.79 6.43
N PHE A 287 -3.77 -17.90 5.56
CA PHE A 287 -3.95 -18.27 4.17
C PHE A 287 -4.45 -19.73 4.03
N LEU A 288 -3.90 -20.64 4.83
CA LEU A 288 -4.38 -22.01 4.87
C LEU A 288 -5.85 -22.06 5.29
N LEU A 289 -6.22 -21.32 6.33
CA LEU A 289 -7.62 -21.24 6.77
C LEU A 289 -8.50 -20.62 5.68
N MET A 290 -8.09 -19.50 5.05
CA MET A 290 -8.84 -18.87 3.96
C MET A 290 -9.10 -19.84 2.80
N SER A 291 -8.18 -20.75 2.49
CA SER A 291 -8.39 -21.75 1.45
C SER A 291 -9.47 -22.78 1.78
N ALA A 292 -9.72 -23.02 3.06
CA ALA A 292 -10.57 -24.12 3.56
C ALA A 292 -11.92 -23.67 4.12
N ILE A 293 -12.07 -22.41 4.57
CA ILE A 293 -13.32 -21.92 5.18
C ILE A 293 -14.48 -21.92 4.19
N THR A 294 -15.66 -22.29 4.70
CA THR A 294 -16.89 -22.41 3.91
C THR A 294 -17.97 -21.41 4.31
N SER A 295 -17.81 -20.73 5.42
CA SER A 295 -18.79 -19.78 5.97
C SER A 295 -18.16 -18.41 6.22
N GLY A 296 -18.83 -17.34 5.78
CA GLY A 296 -18.30 -15.98 5.83
C GLY A 296 -17.93 -15.50 7.25
N TRP A 297 -18.65 -15.89 8.30
CA TRP A 297 -18.30 -15.51 9.67
C TRP A 297 -16.92 -16.00 10.12
N MET A 298 -16.40 -17.09 9.54
CA MET A 298 -15.07 -17.64 9.83
C MET A 298 -13.94 -16.72 9.36
N VAL A 299 -14.21 -15.77 8.47
CA VAL A 299 -13.26 -14.78 8.00
C VAL A 299 -12.78 -13.88 9.14
N TYR A 300 -13.68 -13.46 10.05
CA TYR A 300 -13.36 -12.51 11.11
C TYR A 300 -12.24 -12.97 12.06
N PRO A 301 -12.21 -14.21 12.58
CA PRO A 301 -11.05 -14.73 13.32
C PRO A 301 -9.77 -14.74 12.49
N VAL A 302 -9.86 -15.01 11.18
CA VAL A 302 -8.69 -15.04 10.28
C VAL A 302 -8.11 -13.64 10.06
N LEU A 303 -8.93 -12.58 10.11
CA LEU A 303 -8.43 -11.19 10.06
C LEU A 303 -7.42 -10.89 11.17
N ILE A 304 -7.58 -11.50 12.36
CA ILE A 304 -6.64 -11.33 13.48
C ILE A 304 -5.26 -11.90 13.11
N LEU A 305 -5.24 -13.07 12.47
CA LEU A 305 -4.00 -13.72 12.03
C LEU A 305 -3.33 -12.90 10.91
N LEU A 306 -4.10 -12.47 9.90
CA LEU A 306 -3.61 -11.63 8.81
C LEU A 306 -3.03 -10.31 9.33
N ALA A 307 -3.71 -9.67 10.28
CA ALA A 307 -3.21 -8.44 10.89
C ALA A 307 -1.94 -8.69 11.71
N GLY A 308 -1.88 -9.83 12.42
CA GLY A 308 -0.69 -10.26 13.15
C GLY A 308 0.51 -10.55 12.24
N GLY A 309 0.26 -11.07 11.03
CA GLY A 309 1.29 -11.32 10.01
C GLY A 309 1.98 -10.03 9.54
N GLY A 310 1.23 -8.94 9.46
CA GLY A 310 1.74 -7.64 9.00
C GLY A 310 2.92 -7.06 9.80
N ILE A 311 3.26 -7.63 10.97
CA ILE A 311 4.44 -7.21 11.75
C ILE A 311 5.78 -7.71 11.16
N ALA A 312 5.75 -8.73 10.32
CA ALA A 312 6.97 -9.37 9.79
C ALA A 312 7.76 -8.44 8.84
N LEU A 313 7.07 -7.73 7.95
CA LEU A 313 7.72 -6.89 6.93
C LEU A 313 8.52 -5.73 7.53
N PRO A 314 8.01 -4.93 8.48
CA PRO A 314 8.81 -3.89 9.15
C PRO A 314 10.05 -4.45 9.87
N ALA A 315 9.92 -5.61 10.54
CA ALA A 315 11.05 -6.26 11.21
C ALA A 315 12.11 -6.73 10.19
N LEU A 316 11.69 -7.28 9.05
CA LEU A 316 12.59 -7.69 7.97
C LEU A 316 13.30 -6.48 7.34
N GLN A 317 12.61 -5.36 7.11
CA GLN A 317 13.22 -4.10 6.67
C GLN A 317 14.26 -3.59 7.67
N GLY A 318 14.01 -3.73 8.96
CA GLY A 318 14.97 -3.41 10.02
C GLY A 318 16.27 -4.19 9.89
N ILE A 319 16.18 -5.53 9.74
CA ILE A 319 17.35 -6.40 9.54
C ILE A 319 18.12 -6.03 8.26
N ILE A 320 17.43 -5.81 7.15
CA ILE A 320 18.03 -5.43 5.88
C ILE A 320 18.76 -4.09 6.02
N SER A 321 18.12 -3.09 6.64
CA SER A 321 18.69 -1.77 6.86
C SER A 321 19.93 -1.80 7.75
N ALA A 322 19.96 -2.64 8.79
CA ALA A 322 21.12 -2.82 9.65
C ALA A 322 22.35 -3.42 8.91
N GLY A 323 22.13 -4.07 7.77
CA GLY A 323 23.18 -4.64 6.93
C GLY A 323 23.88 -3.63 5.99
N ALA A 324 23.47 -2.36 5.98
CA ALA A 324 24.08 -1.30 5.15
C ALA A 324 24.64 -0.17 6.00
N SER A 325 25.79 0.39 5.57
CA SER A 325 26.35 1.59 6.17
C SER A 325 25.47 2.82 5.95
N ALA A 326 25.60 3.85 6.79
CA ALA A 326 24.83 5.10 6.67
C ALA A 326 24.94 5.73 5.28
N ALA A 327 26.13 5.69 4.65
CA ALA A 327 26.36 6.21 3.30
C ALA A 327 25.59 5.44 2.20
N ASN A 328 25.23 4.19 2.42
CA ASN A 328 24.54 3.33 1.46
C ASN A 328 23.05 3.13 1.75
N GLN A 329 22.53 3.67 2.85
CA GLN A 329 21.12 3.54 3.25
C GLN A 329 20.17 4.04 2.15
N GLY A 330 20.45 5.19 1.55
CA GLY A 330 19.61 5.72 0.47
C GLY A 330 19.51 4.80 -0.74
N LYS A 331 20.65 4.17 -1.14
CA LYS A 331 20.67 3.19 -2.24
C LYS A 331 19.84 1.95 -1.90
N LEU A 332 20.00 1.45 -0.66
CA LEU A 332 19.27 0.26 -0.19
C LEU A 332 17.77 0.52 -0.10
N GLN A 333 17.34 1.67 0.46
CA GLN A 333 15.94 2.04 0.50
C GLN A 333 15.34 2.17 -0.91
N GLY A 334 16.11 2.72 -1.86
CA GLY A 334 15.70 2.74 -3.27
C GLY A 334 15.43 1.35 -3.84
N VAL A 335 16.28 0.35 -3.50
CA VAL A 335 16.06 -1.05 -3.90
C VAL A 335 14.79 -1.62 -3.27
N LEU A 336 14.58 -1.43 -1.96
CA LEU A 336 13.38 -1.91 -1.26
C LEU A 336 12.10 -1.32 -1.87
N VAL A 337 12.08 -0.01 -2.14
CA VAL A 337 10.96 0.65 -2.82
C VAL A 337 10.74 0.08 -4.22
N SER A 338 11.81 -0.14 -5.00
CA SER A 338 11.70 -0.72 -6.33
C SER A 338 11.14 -2.14 -6.31
N LEU A 339 11.56 -2.97 -5.34
CA LEU A 339 11.02 -4.32 -5.15
C LEU A 339 9.54 -4.27 -4.76
N THR A 340 9.14 -3.41 -3.84
CA THR A 340 7.73 -3.21 -3.45
C THR A 340 6.89 -2.77 -4.65
N ASN A 341 7.38 -1.82 -5.44
CA ASN A 341 6.68 -1.36 -6.63
C ASN A 341 6.53 -2.47 -7.68
N LEU A 342 7.58 -3.27 -7.88
CA LEU A 342 7.54 -4.40 -8.80
C LEU A 342 6.48 -5.43 -8.39
N THR A 343 6.35 -5.72 -7.08
CA THR A 343 5.30 -6.60 -6.58
C THR A 343 3.91 -5.99 -6.71
N GLY A 344 3.77 -4.68 -6.57
CA GLY A 344 2.52 -3.95 -6.80
C GLY A 344 2.02 -4.02 -8.25
N VAL A 345 2.93 -4.21 -9.21
CA VAL A 345 2.58 -4.45 -10.62
C VAL A 345 2.36 -5.94 -10.90
N ALA A 346 3.33 -6.78 -10.52
CA ALA A 346 3.31 -8.20 -10.86
C ALA A 346 2.25 -8.98 -10.07
N GLY A 347 2.03 -8.63 -8.80
CA GLY A 347 1.10 -9.33 -7.92
C GLY A 347 -0.33 -9.36 -8.43
N PRO A 348 -0.96 -8.18 -8.69
CA PRO A 348 -2.31 -8.15 -9.21
C PRO A 348 -2.49 -8.91 -10.53
N LEU A 349 -1.54 -8.80 -11.46
CA LEU A 349 -1.60 -9.53 -12.72
C LEU A 349 -1.53 -11.05 -12.50
N LEU A 350 -0.58 -11.49 -11.70
CA LEU A 350 -0.34 -12.91 -11.44
C LEU A 350 -1.53 -13.54 -10.69
N PHE A 351 -1.92 -12.94 -9.56
CA PHE A 351 -2.92 -13.56 -8.68
C PHE A 351 -4.34 -13.44 -9.21
N ALA A 352 -4.68 -12.35 -9.90
CA ALA A 352 -5.97 -12.24 -10.59
C ALA A 352 -6.07 -13.27 -11.74
N PHE A 353 -5.00 -13.47 -12.51
CA PHE A 353 -4.96 -14.50 -13.56
C PHE A 353 -5.11 -15.91 -12.96
N ILE A 354 -4.36 -16.27 -11.91
CA ILE A 354 -4.49 -17.57 -11.28
C ILE A 354 -5.91 -17.75 -10.73
N PHE A 355 -6.47 -16.73 -10.09
CA PHE A 355 -7.83 -16.78 -9.56
C PHE A 355 -8.86 -16.98 -10.69
N SER A 356 -8.75 -16.28 -11.80
CA SER A 356 -9.66 -16.44 -12.95
C SER A 356 -9.68 -17.86 -13.52
N GLN A 357 -8.53 -18.56 -13.48
CA GLN A 357 -8.43 -19.95 -13.95
C GLN A 357 -8.95 -20.97 -12.94
N THR A 358 -9.01 -20.62 -11.65
CA THR A 358 -9.30 -21.58 -10.58
C THR A 358 -10.61 -21.32 -9.85
N GLN A 359 -11.24 -20.15 -10.02
CA GLN A 359 -12.44 -19.74 -9.26
C GLN A 359 -13.61 -20.72 -9.34
N GLN A 360 -13.81 -21.40 -10.48
CA GLN A 360 -14.93 -22.33 -10.66
C GLN A 360 -14.66 -23.74 -10.09
N SER A 361 -13.41 -24.15 -10.01
CA SER A 361 -13.04 -25.52 -9.60
C SER A 361 -12.38 -25.59 -8.21
N ALA A 362 -11.61 -24.57 -7.85
CA ALA A 362 -10.80 -24.53 -6.64
C ALA A 362 -10.40 -23.07 -6.30
N ASP A 363 -11.37 -22.26 -5.94
CA ASP A 363 -11.22 -20.81 -5.63
C ASP A 363 -10.23 -20.52 -4.49
N GLY A 364 -9.96 -21.49 -3.60
CA GLY A 364 -8.94 -21.43 -2.55
C GLY A 364 -7.49 -21.59 -3.05
N THR A 365 -7.25 -21.89 -4.33
CA THR A 365 -5.91 -22.21 -4.86
C THR A 365 -4.89 -21.08 -4.64
N VAL A 366 -5.29 -19.82 -4.85
CA VAL A 366 -4.38 -18.68 -4.67
C VAL A 366 -3.91 -18.57 -3.22
N TRP A 367 -4.79 -18.84 -2.25
CA TRP A 367 -4.44 -18.87 -0.84
C TRP A 367 -3.47 -20.02 -0.50
N LEU A 368 -3.66 -21.22 -1.11
CA LEU A 368 -2.74 -22.36 -0.94
C LEU A 368 -1.35 -22.06 -1.51
N ILE A 369 -1.26 -21.38 -2.66
CA ILE A 369 0.01 -20.91 -3.22
C ILE A 369 0.70 -19.97 -2.23
N GLY A 370 -0.02 -19.01 -1.66
CA GLY A 370 0.52 -18.11 -0.63
C GLY A 370 1.02 -18.87 0.61
N THR A 371 0.25 -19.86 1.07
CA THR A 371 0.65 -20.75 2.19
C THR A 371 1.96 -21.49 1.88
N ALA A 372 2.08 -22.07 0.69
CA ALA A 372 3.28 -22.78 0.26
C ALA A 372 4.50 -21.85 0.17
N LEU A 373 4.32 -20.64 -0.35
CA LEU A 373 5.37 -19.63 -0.42
C LEU A 373 5.81 -19.16 0.97
N TYR A 374 4.89 -18.94 1.93
CA TYR A 374 5.27 -18.66 3.32
C TYR A 374 6.00 -19.83 3.96
N GLY A 375 5.60 -21.09 3.68
CA GLY A 375 6.33 -22.27 4.10
C GLY A 375 7.77 -22.29 3.59
N LEU A 376 7.98 -21.92 2.32
CA LEU A 376 9.30 -21.74 1.73
C LEU A 376 10.10 -20.64 2.45
N LEU A 377 9.49 -19.47 2.73
CA LEU A 377 10.15 -18.39 3.45
C LEU A 377 10.54 -18.79 4.87
N LEU A 378 9.72 -19.56 5.57
CA LEU A 378 10.03 -20.11 6.89
C LEU A 378 11.24 -21.07 6.81
N ALA A 379 11.26 -21.95 5.83
CA ALA A 379 12.39 -22.87 5.61
C ALA A 379 13.69 -22.11 5.30
N ILE A 380 13.64 -21.11 4.42
CA ILE A 380 14.78 -20.23 4.12
C ILE A 380 15.21 -19.46 5.37
N GLY A 381 14.26 -18.96 6.16
CA GLY A 381 14.52 -18.20 7.39
C GLY A 381 15.33 -18.99 8.44
N LEU A 382 15.20 -20.33 8.47
CA LEU A 382 16.04 -21.17 9.32
C LEU A 382 17.51 -21.15 8.90
N LEU A 383 17.80 -20.95 7.61
CA LEU A 383 19.13 -20.89 7.05
C LEU A 383 19.77 -19.49 7.18
N ILE A 384 18.97 -18.43 7.42
CA ILE A 384 19.47 -17.05 7.53
C ILE A 384 20.20 -16.90 8.85
N ARG A 385 21.52 -16.66 8.78
CA ARG A 385 22.32 -16.14 9.88
C ARG A 385 22.21 -14.62 9.92
N LYS A 386 22.19 -14.01 11.11
CA LYS A 386 22.23 -12.53 11.21
C LYS A 386 23.43 -12.01 10.43
N PRO A 387 23.25 -11.03 9.54
CA PRO A 387 24.41 -10.35 8.96
C PRO A 387 25.26 -9.78 10.09
N ALA A 388 26.58 -9.94 9.98
CA ALA A 388 27.48 -9.29 10.93
C ALA A 388 27.25 -7.77 10.87
N PRO A 389 27.12 -7.06 12.00
CA PRO A 389 27.02 -5.62 11.95
C PRO A 389 28.24 -5.07 11.23
N VAL A 390 28.00 -4.20 10.25
CA VAL A 390 29.10 -3.49 9.57
C VAL A 390 29.81 -2.68 10.65
N ALA A 391 31.04 -3.07 10.97
CA ALA A 391 31.85 -2.35 11.94
C ALA A 391 31.89 -0.87 11.51
N ALA A 392 31.50 0.01 12.42
CA ALA A 392 31.72 1.43 12.26
C ALA A 392 33.24 1.60 12.15
N THR A 393 33.76 1.72 10.94
CA THR A 393 35.12 2.20 10.74
C THR A 393 35.15 3.63 11.25
N CYS A 394 35.76 3.82 12.42
CA CYS A 394 36.09 5.12 12.99
C CYS A 394 36.98 5.95 12.07
#